data_3279f1229ea4388db9594a4c7f1711ee
#
_entry.id   3279f1229ea4388db9594a4c7f1711ee
#
_cell.length_a   1.000
_cell.length_b   1.000
_cell.length_c   1.000
_cell.angle_alpha   90.00
_cell.angle_beta   90.00
_cell.angle_gamma   90.00
#
_symmetry.space_group_name_H-M   'P 1'
#
loop_
_entity.id
_entity.type
_entity.pdbx_description
1 polymer ?
#
loop_
_entity_poly.entity_id
_entity_poly.type
_entity_poly.pdbx_seq_one_letter_code
_entity_poly.pdbx_strand_id
1 'polypeptide(L)'
;MNNKRALRALYFLVITALLFLPACSQGTPDLTEEPNSGIPEDFQPIVSATGIVLPSKRVVLSFSTPGIVDEIMVEEGEVVEKGKILMALKGREQAHAALETARLELILANQSLDEVHRTSALISAQTQLSFANAQDALEDAEYNWRVQQEGNRASQSTIDSAQAGLVLAEEEVDRAKGNYDHYSGRPEDDAQRAMALIELSSARSARDAALRRLNWYLGYPDETEQSVLDAKLSISEAELGVAEQNWERVKDGPDPDTIERAEARVAAAQAHVKAAEAALSLLVLEAPFAGTVSDVYSQEKEWVAPGQPLVVLADLQTLRVETTDLNEIDAARIEIGDFATTTFDALPDIVVDGQVIYIASKSEQGSGVNYKVIIELNEIPEKVRWGMTAFVDIEIES
;
A
#
# COMPACT_ATOMS: atom_id res chain seq x y z
N MET A 1 60.27 -46.12 -15.30
CA MET A 1 61.75 -46.38 -15.34
C MET A 1 62.37 -45.65 -14.16
N ASN A 2 62.77 -46.45 -13.20
CA ASN A 2 64.10 -46.46 -12.54
C ASN A 2 64.50 -45.16 -11.87
N ASN A 3 64.89 -45.11 -10.63
CA ASN A 3 65.64 -45.97 -9.74
C ASN A 3 65.33 -45.52 -8.29
N LYS A 4 64.85 -46.36 -7.45
CA LYS A 4 65.53 -47.36 -6.61
C LYS A 4 66.69 -46.80 -5.80
N ARG A 5 66.45 -46.83 -4.49
CA ARG A 5 67.30 -47.55 -3.52
C ARG A 5 68.62 -46.93 -3.12
N ALA A 6 68.72 -46.95 -1.86
CA ALA A 6 69.92 -47.08 -0.99
C ALA A 6 70.28 -45.73 -0.33
N LEU A 7 70.35 -45.60 0.93
CA LEU A 7 71.16 -46.43 1.79
C LEU A 7 70.69 -46.42 3.24
N ARG A 8 70.38 -47.56 3.67
CA ARG A 8 70.39 -47.98 5.07
C ARG A 8 71.82 -47.99 5.60
N ALA A 9 71.94 -47.81 6.88
CA ALA A 9 72.96 -48.33 7.76
C ALA A 9 74.17 -47.39 8.00
N LEU A 10 74.33 -47.09 9.20
CA LEU A 10 75.52 -47.21 10.09
C LEU A 10 75.37 -46.14 11.20
N TYR A 11 75.45 -46.32 12.47
CA TYR A 11 75.99 -47.36 13.31
C TYR A 11 75.38 -47.20 14.69
N PHE A 12 74.89 -48.13 15.20
CA PHE A 12 75.12 -48.88 16.46
C PHE A 12 76.56 -48.84 16.96
N LEU A 13 76.75 -48.65 18.23
CA LEU A 13 77.84 -48.97 19.21
C LEU A 13 78.27 -47.69 19.90
N VAL A 14 78.25 -47.59 21.18
CA VAL A 14 78.94 -48.34 22.31
C VAL A 14 78.24 -47.90 23.58
N ILE A 15 77.56 -48.67 24.27
CA ILE A 15 77.70 -49.72 25.31
C ILE A 15 78.93 -49.48 26.26
N THR A 16 78.49 -49.47 27.57
CA THR A 16 79.16 -49.92 28.79
C THR A 16 80.07 -49.01 29.56
N ALA A 17 79.76 -48.94 30.78
CA ALA A 17 80.35 -49.26 32.05
C ALA A 17 80.72 -48.01 32.84
N LEU A 18 80.60 -47.87 34.12
CA LEU A 18 80.63 -48.79 35.24
C LEU A 18 80.06 -48.09 36.48
N LEU A 19 79.35 -48.84 37.28
CA LEU A 19 79.16 -48.79 38.70
C LEU A 19 80.40 -48.30 39.49
N PHE A 20 80.14 -47.45 40.48
CA PHE A 20 80.66 -47.68 41.86
C PHE A 20 79.98 -46.73 42.85
N LEU A 21 79.26 -47.31 43.80
CA LEU A 21 78.89 -46.76 45.10
C LEU A 21 80.15 -46.75 46.02
N PRO A 22 80.20 -45.89 47.03
CA PRO A 22 79.78 -46.39 48.35
C PRO A 22 78.95 -45.39 49.19
N ALA A 23 78.30 -46.03 50.16
CA ALA A 23 77.44 -45.54 51.18
C ALA A 23 78.15 -44.94 52.39
N CYS A 24 77.31 -44.45 53.34
CA CYS A 24 77.42 -44.04 54.74
C CYS A 24 77.64 -42.53 54.94
N SER A 25 76.97 -41.86 55.87
CA SER A 25 76.34 -42.27 57.18
C SER A 25 75.41 -41.19 57.71
N GLN A 26 74.35 -41.53 58.33
CA GLN A 26 73.59 -40.97 59.45
C GLN A 26 73.88 -39.54 59.92
N GLY A 27 72.81 -38.80 60.05
CA GLY A 27 72.73 -37.58 60.83
C GLY A 27 71.34 -36.99 60.74
N THR A 28 70.41 -37.40 61.58
CA THR A 28 69.23 -36.62 61.89
C THR A 28 69.60 -35.42 62.71
N PRO A 29 69.07 -34.25 62.36
CA PRO A 29 68.33 -33.47 63.33
C PRO A 29 67.05 -32.85 62.77
N ASP A 30 66.09 -32.98 63.61
CA ASP A 30 65.18 -31.99 64.13
C ASP A 30 64.29 -31.18 63.14
N LEU A 31 63.04 -31.31 63.40
CA LEU A 31 61.91 -30.58 62.87
C LEU A 31 62.09 -29.08 63.02
N THR A 32 62.28 -28.45 61.91
CA THR A 32 62.00 -26.98 61.79
C THR A 32 60.83 -26.83 60.88
N GLU A 33 59.81 -26.20 61.42
CA GLU A 33 58.58 -25.79 60.76
C GLU A 33 58.85 -25.20 59.42
N GLU A 34 58.28 -25.76 58.35
CA GLU A 34 58.14 -25.03 57.05
C GLU A 34 57.26 -23.82 57.32
N PRO A 35 57.63 -22.62 56.78
CA PRO A 35 56.71 -21.56 56.77
C PRO A 35 55.61 -21.95 55.83
N ASN A 36 54.40 -22.06 56.34
CA ASN A 36 53.17 -22.12 55.64
C ASN A 36 53.12 -20.91 54.69
N SER A 37 53.61 -21.08 53.49
CA SER A 37 53.29 -20.13 52.36
C SER A 37 51.82 -20.34 52.05
N GLY A 38 51.00 -19.63 52.83
CA GLY A 38 49.59 -19.45 52.49
C GLY A 38 49.56 -18.84 51.11
N ILE A 39 49.17 -19.63 50.17
CA ILE A 39 48.64 -19.11 48.90
C ILE A 39 47.53 -18.16 49.31
N PRO A 40 47.56 -16.88 48.90
CA PRO A 40 46.44 -16.00 49.19
C PRO A 40 45.17 -16.70 48.65
N GLU A 41 44.17 -16.85 49.52
CA GLU A 41 42.87 -17.50 49.21
C GLU A 41 42.04 -16.72 48.17
N ASP A 42 42.64 -15.78 47.44
CA ASP A 42 41.95 -14.91 46.49
C ASP A 42 42.66 -14.85 45.11
N PHE A 43 43.13 -16.01 44.64
CA PHE A 43 43.65 -16.12 43.30
C PHE A 43 42.50 -16.48 42.35
N GLN A 44 41.81 -15.45 41.84
CA GLN A 44 40.87 -15.64 40.76
C GLN A 44 41.66 -15.96 39.47
N PRO A 45 41.39 -17.08 38.83
CA PRO A 45 42.06 -17.39 37.56
C PRO A 45 41.62 -16.39 36.48
N ILE A 46 42.62 -15.83 35.82
CA ILE A 46 42.40 -14.78 34.77
C ILE A 46 42.80 -15.38 33.42
N VAL A 47 41.99 -15.11 32.42
CA VAL A 47 42.31 -15.36 31.01
C VAL A 47 42.62 -14.03 30.34
N SER A 48 43.85 -13.89 29.82
CA SER A 48 44.30 -12.69 29.13
C SER A 48 44.22 -12.86 27.61
N ALA A 49 43.66 -11.91 26.93
CA ALA A 49 43.56 -11.87 25.46
C ALA A 49 43.83 -10.49 24.91
N THR A 50 44.28 -10.47 23.66
CA THR A 50 44.39 -9.24 22.87
C THR A 50 43.12 -9.04 22.04
N GLY A 51 42.64 -7.80 21.91
CA GLY A 51 41.47 -7.48 21.16
C GLY A 51 41.57 -6.12 20.42
N ILE A 52 40.53 -5.83 19.67
CA ILE A 52 40.40 -4.57 18.95
C ILE A 52 39.12 -3.88 19.40
N VAL A 53 39.21 -2.58 19.65
CA VAL A 53 38.06 -1.72 19.96
C VAL A 53 37.22 -1.50 18.71
N LEU A 54 35.95 -1.88 18.76
CA LEU A 54 35.00 -1.75 17.66
C LEU A 54 33.71 -1.06 18.15
N PRO A 55 33.00 -0.32 17.29
CA PRO A 55 31.67 0.20 17.62
C PRO A 55 30.67 -0.94 17.72
N SER A 56 29.71 -0.80 18.63
CA SER A 56 28.62 -1.79 18.79
C SER A 56 27.77 -1.95 17.54
N LYS A 57 27.57 -0.84 16.81
CA LYS A 57 26.85 -0.81 15.52
C LYS A 57 27.69 -0.08 14.49
N ARG A 58 27.87 -0.70 13.36
CA ARG A 58 28.50 -0.09 12.19
C ARG A 58 27.83 -0.57 10.91
N VAL A 59 27.79 0.28 9.92
CA VAL A 59 27.28 -0.05 8.58
C VAL A 59 28.10 0.67 7.53
N VAL A 60 28.38 -0.03 6.45
CA VAL A 60 28.95 0.53 5.23
C VAL A 60 27.79 0.79 4.28
N LEU A 61 27.55 2.03 3.96
CA LEU A 61 26.45 2.47 3.13
C LEU A 61 26.88 2.59 1.68
N SER A 62 25.99 2.16 0.78
CA SER A 62 26.19 2.20 -0.67
C SER A 62 24.86 2.39 -1.36
N PHE A 63 24.86 2.94 -2.58
CA PHE A 63 23.68 2.94 -3.42
C PHE A 63 23.46 1.56 -4.04
N SER A 64 22.19 1.20 -4.23
CA SER A 64 21.79 -0.02 -4.97
C SER A 64 21.65 0.22 -6.48
N THR A 65 21.73 1.48 -6.93
CA THR A 65 21.66 1.91 -8.33
C THR A 65 22.90 2.69 -8.72
N PRO A 66 23.37 2.60 -9.98
CA PRO A 66 24.47 3.42 -10.45
C PRO A 66 24.02 4.86 -10.66
N GLY A 67 24.93 5.81 -10.47
CA GLY A 67 24.63 7.21 -10.71
C GLY A 67 25.81 8.14 -10.50
N ILE A 68 25.57 9.42 -10.67
CA ILE A 68 26.55 10.47 -10.36
C ILE A 68 26.14 11.09 -9.02
N VAL A 69 27.07 11.16 -8.09
CA VAL A 69 26.89 11.87 -6.82
C VAL A 69 26.63 13.35 -7.13
N ASP A 70 25.49 13.84 -6.71
CA ASP A 70 25.14 15.25 -6.92
C ASP A 70 25.60 16.11 -5.76
N GLU A 71 25.31 15.66 -4.54
CA GLU A 71 25.59 16.40 -3.31
C GLU A 71 25.97 15.44 -2.18
N ILE A 72 26.93 15.84 -1.37
CA ILE A 72 27.33 15.18 -0.13
C ILE A 72 26.97 16.14 1.02
N MET A 73 26.08 15.70 1.92
CA MET A 73 25.46 16.55 2.95
C MET A 73 26.04 16.32 4.33
N VAL A 74 27.14 15.61 4.42
CA VAL A 74 27.82 15.25 5.68
C VAL A 74 29.34 15.30 5.53
N GLU A 75 30.00 15.51 6.65
CA GLU A 75 31.46 15.48 6.75
C GLU A 75 31.93 14.33 7.67
N GLU A 76 33.17 13.90 7.50
CA GLU A 76 33.78 12.92 8.41
C GLU A 76 33.86 13.51 9.83
N GLY A 77 33.43 12.68 10.82
CA GLY A 77 33.34 13.09 12.22
C GLY A 77 31.97 13.69 12.60
N GLU A 78 31.10 13.95 11.65
CA GLU A 78 29.76 14.51 11.95
C GLU A 78 28.84 13.50 12.62
N VAL A 79 28.12 13.94 13.65
CA VAL A 79 27.07 13.14 14.31
C VAL A 79 25.76 13.37 13.58
N VAL A 80 25.12 12.27 13.16
CA VAL A 80 23.87 12.29 12.38
C VAL A 80 22.77 11.52 13.08
N GLU A 81 21.55 12.00 12.92
CA GLU A 81 20.35 11.32 13.37
C GLU A 81 19.86 10.28 12.34
N LYS A 82 19.08 9.30 12.79
CA LYS A 82 18.42 8.34 11.91
C LYS A 82 17.55 9.06 10.89
N GLY A 83 17.67 8.69 9.62
CA GLY A 83 16.89 9.26 8.50
C GLY A 83 17.48 10.54 7.93
N LYS A 84 18.61 11.05 8.46
CA LYS A 84 19.33 12.17 7.82
C LYS A 84 19.87 11.70 6.47
N ILE A 85 19.65 12.50 5.43
CA ILE A 85 20.25 12.27 4.11
C ILE A 85 21.74 12.59 4.19
N LEU A 86 22.56 11.62 3.81
CA LEU A 86 24.02 11.71 3.84
C LEU A 86 24.58 12.10 2.47
N MET A 87 23.98 11.54 1.42
CA MET A 87 24.41 11.72 0.04
C MET A 87 23.22 11.58 -0.92
N ALA A 88 23.24 12.30 -2.03
CA ALA A 88 22.22 12.23 -3.05
C ALA A 88 22.83 12.04 -4.44
N LEU A 89 22.16 11.20 -5.27
CA LEU A 89 22.48 11.04 -6.68
C LEU A 89 21.74 12.09 -7.51
N LYS A 90 22.30 12.40 -8.67
CA LYS A 90 21.69 13.24 -9.69
C LYS A 90 20.34 12.65 -10.13
N GLY A 91 19.33 13.50 -10.18
CA GLY A 91 17.95 13.09 -10.52
C GLY A 91 17.01 13.08 -9.31
N ARG A 92 17.50 13.34 -8.09
CA ARG A 92 16.68 13.42 -6.87
C ARG A 92 15.53 14.42 -7.01
N GLU A 93 15.79 15.60 -7.55
CA GLU A 93 14.76 16.64 -7.70
C GLU A 93 13.63 16.19 -8.65
N GLN A 94 13.99 15.51 -9.75
CA GLN A 94 12.99 14.94 -10.68
C GLN A 94 12.19 13.83 -10.02
N ALA A 95 12.83 12.96 -9.24
CA ALA A 95 12.14 11.90 -8.50
C ALA A 95 11.22 12.49 -7.42
N HIS A 96 11.65 13.54 -6.73
CA HIS A 96 10.84 14.26 -5.75
C HIS A 96 9.61 14.92 -6.42
N ALA A 97 9.79 15.58 -7.57
CA ALA A 97 8.69 16.15 -8.34
C ALA A 97 7.69 15.07 -8.82
N ALA A 98 8.20 13.88 -9.22
CA ALA A 98 7.36 12.74 -9.57
C ALA A 98 6.56 12.23 -8.37
N LEU A 99 7.16 12.18 -7.18
CA LEU A 99 6.46 11.82 -5.95
C LEU A 99 5.33 12.80 -5.61
N GLU A 100 5.59 14.11 -5.70
CA GLU A 100 4.56 15.12 -5.44
C GLU A 100 3.42 15.06 -6.47
N THR A 101 3.75 14.73 -7.73
CA THR A 101 2.73 14.51 -8.77
C THR A 101 1.87 13.28 -8.44
N ALA A 102 2.48 12.17 -8.04
CA ALA A 102 1.76 10.96 -7.64
C ALA A 102 0.88 11.19 -6.38
N ARG A 103 1.36 11.99 -5.42
CA ARG A 103 0.56 12.38 -4.25
C ARG A 103 -0.66 13.23 -4.64
N LEU A 104 -0.51 14.17 -5.57
CA LEU A 104 -1.63 14.94 -6.09
C LEU A 104 -2.65 14.04 -6.78
N GLU A 105 -2.21 13.07 -7.59
CA GLU A 105 -3.08 12.10 -8.22
C GLU A 105 -3.89 11.28 -7.19
N LEU A 106 -3.25 10.86 -6.09
CA LEU A 106 -3.94 10.17 -4.99
C LEU A 106 -5.00 11.06 -4.33
N ILE A 107 -4.70 12.34 -4.10
CA ILE A 107 -5.68 13.29 -3.56
C ILE A 107 -6.90 13.40 -4.49
N LEU A 108 -6.67 13.54 -5.79
CA LEU A 108 -7.76 13.64 -6.78
C LEU A 108 -8.58 12.35 -6.87
N ALA A 109 -7.93 11.19 -6.77
CA ALA A 109 -8.62 9.90 -6.73
C ALA A 109 -9.53 9.77 -5.49
N ASN A 110 -9.04 10.16 -4.32
CA ASN A 110 -9.84 10.16 -3.09
C ASN A 110 -11.03 11.16 -3.18
N GLN A 111 -10.80 12.35 -3.72
CA GLN A 111 -11.88 13.32 -3.94
C GLN A 111 -12.96 12.78 -4.90
N SER A 112 -12.56 12.00 -5.92
CA SER A 112 -13.51 11.34 -6.82
C SER A 112 -14.34 10.27 -6.10
N LEU A 113 -13.74 9.49 -5.20
CA LEU A 113 -14.45 8.52 -4.37
C LEU A 113 -15.43 9.21 -3.41
N ASP A 114 -15.00 10.27 -2.75
CA ASP A 114 -15.85 11.07 -1.85
C ASP A 114 -17.04 11.69 -2.60
N GLU A 115 -16.84 12.14 -3.85
CA GLU A 115 -17.92 12.65 -4.71
C GLU A 115 -18.97 11.59 -5.00
N VAL A 116 -18.56 10.33 -5.28
CA VAL A 116 -19.49 9.21 -5.49
C VAL A 116 -20.37 9.01 -4.26
N HIS A 117 -19.78 9.03 -3.07
CA HIS A 117 -20.54 8.91 -1.82
C HIS A 117 -21.46 10.10 -1.57
N ARG A 118 -20.98 11.32 -1.79
CA ARG A 118 -21.74 12.55 -1.56
C ARG A 118 -22.94 12.68 -2.48
N THR A 119 -22.82 12.24 -3.73
CA THR A 119 -23.90 12.35 -4.72
C THR A 119 -24.86 11.17 -4.71
N SER A 120 -24.54 10.09 -4.00
CA SER A 120 -25.32 8.84 -4.00
C SER A 120 -26.79 9.04 -3.61
N ALA A 121 -27.06 9.83 -2.57
CA ALA A 121 -28.45 10.08 -2.10
C ALA A 121 -29.27 10.84 -3.17
N LEU A 122 -28.66 11.78 -3.88
CA LEU A 122 -29.32 12.49 -4.97
C LEU A 122 -29.61 11.55 -6.15
N ILE A 123 -28.64 10.74 -6.55
CA ILE A 123 -28.78 9.75 -7.64
C ILE A 123 -29.87 8.75 -7.29
N SER A 124 -29.88 8.22 -6.05
CA SER A 124 -30.90 7.30 -5.56
C SER A 124 -32.30 7.92 -5.66
N ALA A 125 -32.47 9.15 -5.17
CA ALA A 125 -33.75 9.85 -5.25
C ALA A 125 -34.22 10.11 -6.70
N GLN A 126 -33.31 10.49 -7.58
CA GLN A 126 -33.63 10.70 -9.01
C GLN A 126 -34.02 9.40 -9.69
N THR A 127 -33.33 8.30 -9.38
CA THR A 127 -33.63 6.99 -9.97
C THR A 127 -34.93 6.44 -9.43
N GLN A 128 -35.24 6.66 -8.13
CA GLN A 128 -36.54 6.32 -7.54
C GLN A 128 -37.69 7.08 -8.23
N LEU A 129 -37.50 8.37 -8.51
CA LEU A 129 -38.50 9.15 -9.26
C LEU A 129 -38.68 8.61 -10.68
N SER A 130 -37.59 8.23 -11.36
CA SER A 130 -37.66 7.62 -12.69
C SER A 130 -38.42 6.29 -12.67
N PHE A 131 -38.21 5.47 -11.65
CA PHE A 131 -38.93 4.22 -11.46
C PHE A 131 -40.42 4.45 -11.22
N ALA A 132 -40.82 5.39 -10.35
CA ALA A 132 -42.21 5.74 -10.10
C ALA A 132 -42.88 6.27 -11.39
N ASN A 133 -42.20 7.14 -12.17
CA ASN A 133 -42.75 7.63 -13.43
C ASN A 133 -42.93 6.50 -14.47
N ALA A 134 -42.01 5.52 -14.50
CA ALA A 134 -42.15 4.36 -15.40
C ALA A 134 -43.30 3.44 -14.98
N GLN A 135 -43.58 3.30 -13.68
CA GLN A 135 -44.78 2.57 -13.17
C GLN A 135 -46.08 3.27 -13.62
N ASP A 136 -46.14 4.59 -13.47
CA ASP A 136 -47.26 5.41 -13.86
C ASP A 136 -47.53 5.32 -15.40
N ALA A 137 -46.44 5.39 -16.17
CA ALA A 137 -46.50 5.25 -17.63
C ALA A 137 -46.96 3.87 -18.10
N LEU A 138 -46.61 2.80 -17.38
CA LEU A 138 -47.11 1.44 -17.66
C LEU A 138 -48.59 1.34 -17.32
N GLU A 139 -49.03 1.85 -16.16
CA GLU A 139 -50.45 1.87 -15.78
C GLU A 139 -51.32 2.58 -16.83
N ASP A 140 -50.83 3.75 -17.31
CA ASP A 140 -51.50 4.48 -18.38
C ASP A 140 -51.55 3.69 -19.70
N ALA A 141 -50.43 3.04 -20.08
CA ALA A 141 -50.36 2.22 -21.29
C ALA A 141 -51.28 1.01 -21.21
N GLU A 142 -51.35 0.28 -20.08
CA GLU A 142 -52.24 -0.81 -19.81
C GLU A 142 -53.69 -0.38 -19.84
N TYR A 143 -54.01 0.77 -19.19
CA TYR A 143 -55.36 1.31 -19.23
C TYR A 143 -55.81 1.65 -20.66
N ASN A 144 -55.01 2.34 -21.43
CA ASN A 144 -55.30 2.70 -22.80
C ASN A 144 -55.46 1.46 -23.71
N TRP A 145 -54.58 0.47 -23.55
CA TRP A 145 -54.62 -0.81 -24.24
C TRP A 145 -55.95 -1.53 -23.95
N ARG A 146 -56.33 -1.71 -22.66
CA ARG A 146 -57.54 -2.39 -22.21
C ARG A 146 -58.80 -1.70 -22.72
N VAL A 147 -58.91 -0.38 -22.52
CA VAL A 147 -60.07 0.40 -22.90
C VAL A 147 -60.36 0.32 -24.43
N GLN A 148 -59.30 0.28 -25.22
CA GLN A 148 -59.44 0.21 -26.68
C GLN A 148 -59.71 -1.24 -27.15
N GLN A 149 -59.30 -2.26 -26.42
CA GLN A 149 -59.60 -3.67 -26.69
C GLN A 149 -61.06 -4.04 -26.39
N GLU A 150 -61.73 -3.37 -25.47
CA GLU A 150 -63.14 -3.62 -25.09
C GLU A 150 -64.15 -3.17 -26.16
N GLY A 151 -63.68 -2.82 -27.36
CA GLY A 151 -64.54 -2.62 -28.52
C GLY A 151 -64.76 -1.17 -28.94
N ASN A 152 -64.12 -0.21 -28.31
CA ASN A 152 -64.25 1.18 -28.64
C ASN A 152 -62.85 1.85 -28.79
N ARG A 153 -62.70 2.77 -29.76
CA ARG A 153 -61.49 3.57 -29.93
C ARG A 153 -61.30 4.63 -28.84
N ALA A 154 -62.29 4.80 -27.98
CA ALA A 154 -62.26 5.84 -26.95
C ALA A 154 -62.86 5.32 -25.63
N SER A 155 -62.54 6.00 -24.52
CA SER A 155 -63.10 5.73 -23.22
C SER A 155 -64.63 6.00 -23.23
N GLN A 156 -65.36 5.30 -22.32
CA GLN A 156 -66.82 5.49 -22.21
C GLN A 156 -67.18 6.99 -21.98
N SER A 157 -66.42 7.71 -21.15
CA SER A 157 -66.66 9.13 -20.91
C SER A 157 -66.48 9.99 -22.15
N THR A 158 -65.57 9.63 -23.07
CA THR A 158 -65.38 10.30 -24.35
C THR A 158 -66.53 9.99 -25.31
N ILE A 159 -67.04 8.75 -25.32
CA ILE A 159 -68.19 8.33 -26.07
C ILE A 159 -69.44 9.03 -25.59
N ASP A 160 -69.69 9.07 -24.28
CA ASP A 160 -70.83 9.77 -23.68
C ASP A 160 -70.80 11.28 -24.02
N SER A 161 -69.64 11.90 -23.98
CA SER A 161 -69.47 13.31 -24.40
C SER A 161 -69.77 13.52 -25.88
N ALA A 162 -69.30 12.60 -26.72
CA ALA A 162 -69.56 12.68 -28.16
C ALA A 162 -71.04 12.46 -28.52
N GLN A 163 -71.70 11.54 -27.78
CA GLN A 163 -73.13 11.27 -27.90
C GLN A 163 -73.97 12.44 -27.45
N ALA A 164 -73.64 13.06 -26.32
CA ALA A 164 -74.26 14.33 -25.90
C ALA A 164 -74.08 15.46 -26.93
N GLY A 165 -72.84 15.57 -27.52
CA GLY A 165 -72.54 16.52 -28.58
C GLY A 165 -73.37 16.29 -29.85
N LEU A 166 -73.63 15.01 -30.19
CA LEU A 166 -74.54 14.67 -31.32
C LEU A 166 -75.97 15.09 -31.03
N VAL A 167 -76.49 14.82 -29.82
CA VAL A 167 -77.85 15.22 -29.42
C VAL A 167 -78.03 16.75 -29.53
N LEU A 168 -77.06 17.53 -29.05
CA LEU A 168 -77.09 18.99 -29.19
C LEU A 168 -77.04 19.48 -30.66
N ALA A 169 -76.25 18.78 -31.49
CA ALA A 169 -76.19 19.10 -32.92
C ALA A 169 -77.48 18.72 -33.66
N GLU A 170 -78.19 17.66 -33.23
CA GLU A 170 -79.50 17.29 -33.78
C GLU A 170 -80.57 18.31 -33.41
N GLU A 171 -80.58 18.76 -32.14
CA GLU A 171 -81.50 19.84 -31.73
C GLU A 171 -81.28 21.15 -32.50
N GLU A 172 -80.00 21.46 -32.81
CA GLU A 172 -79.67 22.63 -33.62
C GLU A 172 -80.19 22.48 -35.06
N VAL A 173 -80.10 21.27 -35.66
CA VAL A 173 -80.69 20.96 -36.94
C VAL A 173 -82.18 21.16 -36.89
N ASP A 174 -82.90 20.66 -35.87
CA ASP A 174 -84.33 20.80 -35.74
C ASP A 174 -84.79 22.29 -35.60
N ARG A 175 -84.00 23.04 -34.80
CA ARG A 175 -84.20 24.52 -34.69
C ARG A 175 -84.01 25.23 -35.99
N ALA A 176 -82.93 25.01 -36.72
CA ALA A 176 -82.60 25.61 -38.00
C ALA A 176 -83.58 25.16 -39.05
N LYS A 177 -84.09 23.91 -39.01
CA LYS A 177 -85.13 23.42 -39.89
C LYS A 177 -86.47 24.13 -39.67
N GLY A 178 -86.89 24.29 -38.40
CA GLY A 178 -88.11 25.08 -38.07
C GLY A 178 -88.02 26.51 -38.57
N ASN A 179 -86.87 27.15 -38.46
CA ASN A 179 -86.62 28.47 -39.01
C ASN A 179 -86.73 28.49 -40.58
N TYR A 180 -86.11 27.51 -41.23
CA TYR A 180 -86.16 27.37 -42.69
C TYR A 180 -87.58 27.09 -43.15
N ASP A 181 -88.33 26.23 -42.51
CA ASP A 181 -89.72 25.89 -42.86
C ASP A 181 -90.65 27.09 -42.75
N HIS A 182 -90.39 28.03 -41.83
CA HIS A 182 -91.09 29.32 -41.74
C HIS A 182 -90.90 30.20 -42.97
N TYR A 183 -89.73 30.19 -43.59
CA TYR A 183 -89.40 30.97 -44.79
C TYR A 183 -89.47 30.17 -46.10
N SER A 184 -89.72 28.87 -46.06
CA SER A 184 -89.70 27.96 -47.24
C SER A 184 -90.71 28.29 -48.32
N GLY A 185 -91.86 28.96 -48.02
CA GLY A 185 -92.87 29.40 -48.93
C GLY A 185 -92.52 30.72 -49.70
N ARG A 186 -91.39 31.37 -49.42
CA ARG A 186 -90.92 32.58 -50.08
C ARG A 186 -90.17 32.24 -51.37
N PRO A 187 -90.05 33.23 -52.31
CA PRO A 187 -89.28 33.07 -53.55
C PRO A 187 -87.84 32.60 -53.28
N GLU A 188 -87.19 31.97 -54.26
CA GLU A 188 -85.86 31.41 -54.10
C GLU A 188 -84.76 32.50 -53.95
N ASP A 189 -85.03 33.72 -54.45
CA ASP A 189 -84.15 34.86 -54.32
C ASP A 189 -84.35 35.70 -53.04
N ASP A 190 -85.28 35.28 -52.19
CA ASP A 190 -85.48 35.94 -50.88
C ASP A 190 -84.29 35.75 -49.92
N ALA A 191 -83.76 36.89 -49.48
CA ALA A 191 -82.57 36.89 -48.63
C ALA A 191 -82.75 36.18 -47.27
N GLN A 192 -83.98 36.23 -46.69
CA GLN A 192 -84.28 35.56 -45.40
C GLN A 192 -84.38 34.05 -45.58
N ARG A 193 -84.98 33.58 -46.73
CA ARG A 193 -84.99 32.14 -47.04
C ARG A 193 -83.59 31.63 -47.31
N ALA A 194 -82.72 32.40 -48.00
CA ALA A 194 -81.33 32.05 -48.30
C ALA A 194 -80.50 31.93 -46.97
N MET A 195 -80.70 32.92 -46.06
CA MET A 195 -80.03 32.90 -44.75
C MET A 195 -80.45 31.70 -43.92
N ALA A 196 -81.72 31.37 -43.82
CA ALA A 196 -82.25 30.19 -43.09
C ALA A 196 -81.75 28.86 -43.72
N LEU A 197 -81.61 28.80 -45.04
CA LEU A 197 -81.04 27.64 -45.73
C LEU A 197 -79.53 27.47 -45.42
N ILE A 198 -78.77 28.58 -45.35
CA ILE A 198 -77.36 28.50 -44.93
C ILE A 198 -77.24 28.00 -43.51
N GLU A 199 -78.07 28.51 -42.56
CA GLU A 199 -78.12 28.09 -41.16
C GLU A 199 -78.43 26.59 -41.07
N LEU A 200 -79.46 26.11 -41.78
CA LEU A 200 -79.85 24.70 -41.83
C LEU A 200 -78.70 23.80 -42.39
N SER A 201 -78.06 24.28 -43.48
CA SER A 201 -76.96 23.59 -44.11
C SER A 201 -75.73 23.47 -43.12
N SER A 202 -75.43 24.55 -42.43
CA SER A 202 -74.38 24.60 -41.41
C SER A 202 -74.69 23.66 -40.26
N ALA A 203 -75.90 23.69 -39.70
CA ALA A 203 -76.33 22.78 -38.63
C ALA A 203 -76.26 21.31 -39.03
N ARG A 204 -76.70 21.00 -40.28
CA ARG A 204 -76.58 19.61 -40.80
C ARG A 204 -75.12 19.18 -40.93
N SER A 205 -74.24 20.08 -41.43
CA SER A 205 -72.83 19.79 -41.53
C SER A 205 -72.19 19.51 -40.14
N ALA A 206 -72.57 20.32 -39.14
CA ALA A 206 -72.13 20.12 -37.75
C ALA A 206 -72.61 18.79 -37.14
N ARG A 207 -73.89 18.45 -37.34
CA ARG A 207 -74.49 17.16 -36.94
C ARG A 207 -73.73 15.99 -37.59
N ASP A 208 -73.50 16.05 -38.92
CA ASP A 208 -72.80 14.99 -39.64
C ASP A 208 -71.32 14.86 -39.19
N ALA A 209 -70.68 15.94 -38.80
CA ALA A 209 -69.34 15.91 -38.20
C ALA A 209 -69.36 15.27 -36.81
N ALA A 210 -70.39 15.57 -35.97
CA ALA A 210 -70.57 14.95 -34.66
C ALA A 210 -70.87 13.45 -34.78
N LEU A 211 -71.74 13.05 -35.71
CA LEU A 211 -72.07 11.67 -35.98
C LEU A 211 -70.84 10.88 -36.48
N ARG A 212 -70.03 11.44 -37.40
CA ARG A 212 -68.79 10.78 -37.84
C ARG A 212 -67.82 10.60 -36.71
N ARG A 213 -67.70 11.60 -35.82
CA ARG A 213 -66.84 11.51 -34.64
C ARG A 213 -67.33 10.40 -33.67
N LEU A 214 -68.62 10.35 -33.37
CA LEU A 214 -69.20 9.30 -32.51
C LEU A 214 -69.00 7.92 -33.11
N ASN A 215 -69.30 7.73 -34.41
CA ASN A 215 -69.08 6.45 -35.09
C ASN A 215 -67.60 6.03 -35.10
N TRP A 216 -66.67 7.00 -35.19
CA TRP A 216 -65.25 6.69 -35.08
C TRP A 216 -64.89 6.19 -33.68
N TYR A 217 -65.42 6.82 -32.63
CA TYR A 217 -65.18 6.41 -31.24
C TYR A 217 -65.80 5.02 -30.91
N LEU A 218 -66.92 4.71 -31.50
CA LEU A 218 -67.63 3.42 -31.34
C LEU A 218 -66.98 2.30 -32.17
N GLY A 219 -66.09 2.61 -33.07
CA GLY A 219 -65.41 1.59 -33.86
C GLY A 219 -64.32 0.90 -33.12
N TYR A 220 -63.97 -0.38 -33.51
CA TYR A 220 -62.83 -1.12 -33.00
C TYR A 220 -61.54 -0.59 -33.59
N PRO A 221 -60.38 -0.70 -32.87
CA PRO A 221 -59.10 -0.41 -33.45
C PRO A 221 -58.88 -1.29 -34.69
N ASP A 222 -58.30 -0.72 -35.73
CA ASP A 222 -57.80 -1.51 -36.84
C ASP A 222 -56.49 -2.22 -36.51
N GLU A 223 -55.99 -3.09 -37.40
CA GLU A 223 -54.77 -3.87 -37.17
C GLU A 223 -53.53 -2.97 -36.93
N THR A 224 -53.47 -1.81 -37.57
CA THR A 224 -52.37 -0.86 -37.37
C THR A 224 -52.48 -0.18 -36.02
N GLU A 225 -53.69 0.29 -35.66
CA GLU A 225 -53.95 0.92 -34.35
C GLU A 225 -53.68 -0.07 -33.23
N GLN A 226 -54.07 -1.35 -33.38
CA GLN A 226 -53.78 -2.42 -32.43
C GLN A 226 -52.27 -2.64 -32.29
N SER A 227 -51.57 -2.74 -33.41
CA SER A 227 -50.09 -2.91 -33.38
C SER A 227 -49.38 -1.73 -32.68
N VAL A 228 -49.88 -0.49 -32.81
CA VAL A 228 -49.37 0.65 -32.09
C VAL A 228 -49.62 0.59 -30.59
N LEU A 229 -50.80 0.09 -30.18
CA LEU A 229 -51.13 -0.11 -28.75
C LEU A 229 -50.24 -1.17 -28.12
N ASP A 230 -50.10 -2.32 -28.79
CA ASP A 230 -49.23 -3.40 -28.35
C ASP A 230 -47.76 -2.94 -28.24
N ALA A 231 -47.27 -2.20 -29.21
CA ALA A 231 -45.94 -1.62 -29.19
C ALA A 231 -45.72 -0.63 -28.03
N LYS A 232 -46.69 0.23 -27.75
CA LYS A 232 -46.65 1.17 -26.62
C LYS A 232 -46.59 0.47 -25.29
N LEU A 233 -47.41 -0.56 -25.10
CA LEU A 233 -47.45 -1.40 -23.90
C LEU A 233 -46.06 -2.03 -23.70
N SER A 234 -45.55 -2.73 -24.74
CA SER A 234 -44.23 -3.36 -24.69
C SER A 234 -43.08 -2.39 -24.40
N ILE A 235 -43.14 -1.15 -24.93
CA ILE A 235 -42.13 -0.11 -24.60
C ILE A 235 -42.24 0.25 -23.13
N SER A 236 -43.42 0.52 -22.58
CA SER A 236 -43.60 0.89 -21.17
C SER A 236 -43.17 -0.23 -20.22
N GLU A 237 -43.44 -1.51 -20.56
CA GLU A 237 -42.96 -2.69 -19.82
C GLU A 237 -41.41 -2.73 -19.81
N ALA A 238 -40.76 -2.50 -20.95
CA ALA A 238 -39.33 -2.50 -21.08
C ALA A 238 -38.70 -1.31 -20.33
N GLU A 239 -39.29 -0.12 -20.41
CA GLU A 239 -38.84 1.08 -19.68
C GLU A 239 -38.95 0.89 -18.17
N LEU A 240 -40.04 0.28 -17.67
CA LEU A 240 -40.18 -0.10 -16.26
C LEU A 240 -39.09 -1.05 -15.84
N GLY A 241 -38.81 -2.11 -16.62
CA GLY A 241 -37.75 -3.08 -16.29
C GLY A 241 -36.36 -2.42 -16.19
N VAL A 242 -36.07 -1.49 -17.08
CA VAL A 242 -34.79 -0.71 -17.00
C VAL A 242 -34.77 0.23 -15.80
N ALA A 243 -35.87 0.91 -15.52
CA ALA A 243 -35.96 1.82 -14.38
C ALA A 243 -35.87 1.10 -13.04
N GLU A 244 -36.49 -0.09 -12.93
CA GLU A 244 -36.40 -0.98 -11.76
C GLU A 244 -34.96 -1.46 -11.53
N GLN A 245 -34.29 -1.96 -12.57
CA GLN A 245 -32.88 -2.38 -12.47
C GLN A 245 -31.99 -1.25 -12.01
N ASN A 246 -32.17 -0.06 -12.55
CA ASN A 246 -31.38 1.11 -12.17
C ASN A 246 -31.66 1.52 -10.71
N TRP A 247 -32.92 1.46 -10.28
CA TRP A 247 -33.31 1.71 -8.88
C TRP A 247 -32.69 0.69 -7.93
N GLU A 248 -32.83 -0.60 -8.22
CA GLU A 248 -32.28 -1.67 -7.40
C GLU A 248 -30.77 -1.54 -7.19
N ARG A 249 -30.03 -1.04 -8.18
CA ARG A 249 -28.57 -0.83 -8.08
C ARG A 249 -28.17 0.28 -7.12
N VAL A 250 -29.04 1.27 -6.89
CA VAL A 250 -28.70 2.49 -6.15
C VAL A 250 -29.55 2.76 -4.91
N LYS A 251 -30.57 1.93 -4.63
CA LYS A 251 -31.51 2.15 -3.52
C LYS A 251 -30.83 2.12 -2.14
N ASP A 252 -29.82 1.26 -1.97
CA ASP A 252 -29.13 1.04 -0.71
C ASP A 252 -27.79 1.80 -0.61
N GLY A 253 -27.45 2.59 -1.63
CA GLY A 253 -26.21 3.35 -1.67
C GLY A 253 -25.75 3.68 -3.07
N PRO A 254 -24.48 4.10 -3.25
CA PRO A 254 -23.92 4.33 -4.57
C PRO A 254 -23.89 3.08 -5.41
N ASP A 255 -23.97 3.24 -6.74
CA ASP A 255 -23.84 2.14 -7.68
C ASP A 255 -22.51 1.37 -7.45
N PRO A 256 -22.57 0.04 -7.19
CA PRO A 256 -21.39 -0.78 -6.91
C PRO A 256 -20.28 -0.68 -7.94
N ASP A 257 -20.61 -0.68 -9.23
CA ASP A 257 -19.63 -0.57 -10.31
C ASP A 257 -18.93 0.80 -10.31
N THR A 258 -19.60 1.83 -9.82
CA THR A 258 -19.05 3.18 -9.73
C THR A 258 -18.11 3.30 -8.53
N ILE A 259 -18.46 2.69 -7.39
CA ILE A 259 -17.57 2.57 -6.22
C ILE A 259 -16.33 1.78 -6.59
N GLU A 260 -16.49 0.58 -7.15
CA GLU A 260 -15.35 -0.29 -7.52
C GLU A 260 -14.36 0.44 -8.44
N ARG A 261 -14.87 1.18 -9.42
CA ARG A 261 -14.01 1.99 -10.31
C ARG A 261 -13.29 3.12 -9.58
N ALA A 262 -13.95 3.79 -8.64
CA ALA A 262 -13.34 4.86 -7.85
C ALA A 262 -12.29 4.30 -6.89
N GLU A 263 -12.57 3.18 -6.22
CA GLU A 263 -11.63 2.48 -5.34
C GLU A 263 -10.41 1.95 -6.12
N ALA A 264 -10.63 1.39 -7.31
CA ALA A 264 -9.53 0.96 -8.18
C ALA A 264 -8.62 2.12 -8.59
N ARG A 265 -9.17 3.33 -8.82
CA ARG A 265 -8.36 4.52 -9.07
C ARG A 265 -7.53 4.92 -7.85
N VAL A 266 -8.11 4.87 -6.65
CA VAL A 266 -7.39 5.15 -5.40
C VAL A 266 -6.26 4.15 -5.23
N ALA A 267 -6.52 2.86 -5.43
CA ALA A 267 -5.51 1.80 -5.33
C ALA A 267 -4.37 2.00 -6.35
N ALA A 268 -4.69 2.35 -7.59
CA ALA A 268 -3.70 2.66 -8.62
C ALA A 268 -2.84 3.87 -8.26
N ALA A 269 -3.46 4.96 -7.79
CA ALA A 269 -2.75 6.16 -7.36
C ALA A 269 -1.85 5.89 -6.14
N GLN A 270 -2.29 5.07 -5.17
CA GLN A 270 -1.46 4.61 -4.05
C GLN A 270 -0.25 3.81 -4.52
N ALA A 271 -0.42 2.95 -5.53
CA ALA A 271 0.68 2.21 -6.12
C ALA A 271 1.70 3.15 -6.81
N HIS A 272 1.23 4.19 -7.49
CA HIS A 272 2.09 5.22 -8.09
C HIS A 272 2.90 5.98 -7.04
N VAL A 273 2.28 6.36 -5.90
CA VAL A 273 3.00 6.99 -4.77
C VAL A 273 4.10 6.08 -4.27
N LYS A 274 3.80 4.81 -3.98
CA LYS A 274 4.81 3.83 -3.52
C LYS A 274 5.95 3.63 -4.52
N ALA A 275 5.63 3.59 -5.81
CA ALA A 275 6.64 3.47 -6.86
C ALA A 275 7.55 4.72 -6.91
N ALA A 276 6.98 5.91 -6.79
CA ALA A 276 7.73 7.16 -6.76
C ALA A 276 8.60 7.29 -5.49
N GLU A 277 8.08 6.88 -4.31
CA GLU A 277 8.85 6.81 -3.07
C GLU A 277 10.03 5.84 -3.18
N ALA A 278 9.80 4.65 -3.74
CA ALA A 278 10.85 3.69 -4.01
C ALA A 278 11.90 4.24 -4.98
N ALA A 279 11.48 4.93 -6.05
CA ALA A 279 12.39 5.55 -7.00
C ALA A 279 13.24 6.66 -6.34
N LEU A 280 12.64 7.48 -5.47
CA LEU A 280 13.35 8.51 -4.72
C LEU A 280 14.33 7.89 -3.73
N SER A 281 13.95 6.83 -3.01
CA SER A 281 14.81 6.13 -2.05
C SER A 281 16.06 5.51 -2.67
N LEU A 282 16.03 5.17 -3.97
CA LEU A 282 17.20 4.70 -4.71
C LEU A 282 18.23 5.80 -4.97
N LEU A 283 17.82 7.06 -4.91
CA LEU A 283 18.66 8.22 -5.23
C LEU A 283 19.17 8.98 -3.99
N VAL A 284 18.77 8.55 -2.80
CA VAL A 284 19.23 9.14 -1.53
C VAL A 284 19.85 8.07 -0.64
N LEU A 285 20.91 8.42 0.04
CA LEU A 285 21.58 7.58 1.01
C LEU A 285 21.29 8.15 2.38
N GLU A 286 20.51 7.43 3.19
CA GLU A 286 20.06 7.87 4.51
C GLU A 286 20.76 7.09 5.62
N ALA A 287 20.93 7.74 6.78
CA ALA A 287 21.43 7.10 7.98
C ALA A 287 20.41 6.11 8.56
N PRO A 288 20.70 4.79 8.64
CA PRO A 288 19.77 3.80 9.18
C PRO A 288 19.59 3.87 10.70
N PHE A 289 20.54 4.47 11.39
CA PHE A 289 20.52 4.73 12.85
C PHE A 289 21.29 6.02 13.15
N ALA A 290 21.10 6.56 14.35
CA ALA A 290 21.88 7.71 14.82
C ALA A 290 23.33 7.29 15.14
N GLY A 291 24.31 8.00 14.63
CA GLY A 291 25.73 7.66 14.80
C GLY A 291 26.66 8.73 14.25
N THR A 292 27.93 8.41 14.19
CA THR A 292 28.98 9.30 13.65
C THR A 292 29.41 8.78 12.28
N VAL A 293 29.53 9.68 11.31
CA VAL A 293 30.12 9.40 10.00
C VAL A 293 31.61 9.18 10.19
N SER A 294 32.08 7.95 10.02
CA SER A 294 33.50 7.62 10.19
C SER A 294 34.33 7.97 8.96
N ASP A 295 33.80 7.61 7.79
CA ASP A 295 34.53 7.79 6.52
C ASP A 295 33.54 8.14 5.40
N VAL A 296 34.02 8.94 4.44
CA VAL A 296 33.37 9.32 3.19
C VAL A 296 34.27 9.01 2.02
N TYR A 297 33.96 7.99 1.21
CA TYR A 297 34.84 7.47 0.16
C TYR A 297 34.58 8.03 -1.24
N SER A 298 33.66 8.97 -1.40
CA SER A 298 33.32 9.55 -2.70
C SER A 298 33.32 11.07 -2.67
N GLN A 299 33.41 11.64 -3.86
CA GLN A 299 33.36 13.09 -4.06
C GLN A 299 32.14 13.49 -4.88
N GLU A 300 31.74 14.78 -4.77
CA GLU A 300 30.69 15.31 -5.64
C GLU A 300 31.07 15.18 -7.11
N LYS A 301 30.07 14.93 -7.95
CA LYS A 301 30.19 14.71 -9.40
C LYS A 301 30.94 13.44 -9.81
N GLU A 302 31.31 12.61 -8.85
CA GLU A 302 31.86 11.27 -9.11
C GLU A 302 30.78 10.30 -9.55
N TRP A 303 31.12 9.38 -10.45
CA TRP A 303 30.25 8.27 -10.84
C TRP A 303 30.45 7.09 -9.89
N VAL A 304 29.37 6.52 -9.36
CA VAL A 304 29.39 5.42 -8.40
C VAL A 304 28.64 4.20 -8.93
N ALA A 305 29.18 3.02 -8.59
CA ALA A 305 28.60 1.74 -8.94
C ALA A 305 27.70 1.19 -7.83
N PRO A 306 26.73 0.31 -8.14
CA PRO A 306 25.94 -0.39 -7.11
C PRO A 306 26.83 -1.19 -6.16
N GLY A 307 26.59 -1.06 -4.84
CA GLY A 307 27.35 -1.76 -3.81
C GLY A 307 28.75 -1.21 -3.53
N GLN A 308 29.17 -0.14 -4.21
CA GLN A 308 30.42 0.56 -3.90
C GLN A 308 30.31 1.19 -2.51
N PRO A 309 31.25 0.94 -1.57
CA PRO A 309 31.29 1.62 -0.27
C PRO A 309 31.40 3.13 -0.46
N LEU A 310 30.52 3.91 0.20
CA LEU A 310 30.52 5.36 0.07
C LEU A 310 30.62 6.07 1.40
N VAL A 311 29.89 5.62 2.41
CA VAL A 311 29.87 6.20 3.75
C VAL A 311 29.93 5.09 4.79
N VAL A 312 30.78 5.26 5.79
CA VAL A 312 30.77 4.40 6.97
C VAL A 312 30.13 5.15 8.12
N LEU A 313 29.07 4.58 8.65
CA LEU A 313 28.35 5.09 9.81
C LEU A 313 28.57 4.15 10.99
N ALA A 314 28.94 4.68 12.14
CA ALA A 314 29.22 3.92 13.35
C ALA A 314 28.65 4.60 14.60
N ASP A 315 28.21 3.80 15.55
CA ASP A 315 27.84 4.26 16.87
C ASP A 315 29.11 4.28 17.74
N LEU A 316 29.73 5.44 17.85
CA LEU A 316 30.93 5.64 18.67
C LEU A 316 30.63 5.92 20.15
N GLN A 317 29.36 5.99 20.54
CA GLN A 317 28.97 6.14 21.93
C GLN A 317 28.97 4.82 22.68
N THR A 318 28.87 3.70 21.95
CA THR A 318 28.92 2.36 22.50
C THR A 318 30.02 1.56 21.80
N LEU A 319 31.14 1.36 22.51
CA LEU A 319 32.27 0.58 22.01
C LEU A 319 32.35 -0.75 22.73
N ARG A 320 32.91 -1.74 22.05
CA ARG A 320 33.16 -3.08 22.57
C ARG A 320 34.55 -3.53 22.16
N VAL A 321 35.11 -4.47 22.90
CA VAL A 321 36.35 -5.11 22.50
C VAL A 321 36.05 -6.50 21.94
N GLU A 322 36.63 -6.79 20.80
CA GLU A 322 36.55 -8.09 20.15
C GLU A 322 37.93 -8.75 20.20
N THR A 323 38.05 -9.90 20.87
CA THR A 323 39.33 -10.62 21.04
C THR A 323 39.77 -11.23 19.70
N THR A 324 41.07 -11.29 19.46
CA THR A 324 41.67 -11.77 18.21
C THR A 324 42.55 -12.99 18.36
N ASP A 325 43.02 -13.31 19.60
CA ASP A 325 44.03 -14.32 19.87
C ASP A 325 43.63 -15.36 20.94
N LEU A 326 42.37 -15.39 21.33
CA LEU A 326 41.90 -16.31 22.37
C LEU A 326 41.84 -17.75 21.85
N ASN A 327 42.63 -18.63 22.44
CA ASN A 327 42.73 -20.03 22.05
C ASN A 327 41.54 -20.88 22.56
N GLU A 328 41.43 -22.11 22.06
CA GLU A 328 40.33 -23.03 22.38
C GLU A 328 40.23 -23.40 23.87
N ILE A 329 41.38 -23.52 24.55
CA ILE A 329 41.43 -23.95 25.97
C ILE A 329 40.89 -22.82 26.85
N ASP A 330 41.29 -21.59 26.56
CA ASP A 330 40.89 -20.42 27.33
C ASP A 330 39.44 -20.03 27.00
N ALA A 331 39.03 -20.11 25.74
CA ALA A 331 37.65 -19.88 25.34
C ALA A 331 36.63 -20.83 25.99
N ALA A 332 37.04 -22.09 26.27
CA ALA A 332 36.20 -23.07 26.93
C ALA A 332 35.97 -22.80 28.42
N ARG A 333 36.73 -21.89 29.00
CA ARG A 333 36.66 -21.54 30.44
C ARG A 333 35.91 -20.25 30.71
N ILE A 334 35.61 -19.50 29.67
CA ILE A 334 34.90 -18.19 29.73
C ILE A 334 33.42 -18.44 29.63
N GLU A 335 32.64 -17.72 30.43
CA GLU A 335 31.19 -17.73 30.37
C GLU A 335 30.63 -16.33 30.01
N ILE A 336 29.42 -16.32 29.49
CA ILE A 336 28.71 -15.04 29.23
C ILE A 336 28.33 -14.42 30.58
N GLY A 337 28.76 -13.20 30.80
CA GLY A 337 28.57 -12.47 32.05
C GLY A 337 29.85 -12.34 32.89
N ASP A 338 30.95 -13.02 32.52
CA ASP A 338 32.24 -12.89 33.21
C ASP A 338 32.72 -11.43 33.18
N PHE A 339 33.29 -10.99 34.28
CA PHE A 339 33.88 -9.68 34.37
C PHE A 339 35.18 -9.62 33.60
N ALA A 340 35.42 -8.50 32.97
CA ALA A 340 36.62 -8.28 32.20
C ALA A 340 37.21 -6.89 32.48
N THR A 341 38.48 -6.82 32.70
CA THR A 341 39.25 -5.57 32.84
C THR A 341 39.96 -5.33 31.53
N THR A 342 39.77 -4.16 30.96
CA THR A 342 40.35 -3.78 29.65
C THR A 342 41.32 -2.63 29.79
N THR A 343 42.52 -2.80 29.24
CA THR A 343 43.54 -1.77 29.10
C THR A 343 43.85 -1.53 27.62
N PHE A 344 44.33 -0.36 27.26
CA PHE A 344 44.59 0.00 25.86
C PHE A 344 46.08 0.27 25.64
N ASP A 345 46.63 -0.32 24.58
CA ASP A 345 48.07 -0.15 24.25
C ASP A 345 48.49 1.31 24.15
N ALA A 346 47.66 2.15 23.53
CA ALA A 346 47.91 3.57 23.38
C ALA A 346 47.63 4.41 24.65
N LEU A 347 46.96 3.87 25.67
CA LEU A 347 46.48 4.57 26.85
C LEU A 347 46.63 3.65 28.11
N PRO A 348 47.89 3.35 28.50
CA PRO A 348 48.15 2.33 29.56
C PRO A 348 47.64 2.75 30.94
N ASP A 349 47.40 4.04 31.17
CA ASP A 349 46.86 4.52 32.45
C ASP A 349 45.34 4.45 32.54
N ILE A 350 44.65 4.05 31.48
CA ILE A 350 43.18 3.94 31.39
C ILE A 350 42.82 2.47 31.50
N VAL A 351 42.12 2.15 32.57
CA VAL A 351 41.52 0.83 32.81
C VAL A 351 40.01 0.97 32.76
N VAL A 352 39.37 0.08 32.03
CA VAL A 352 37.92 0.10 31.86
C VAL A 352 37.35 -1.30 32.16
N ASP A 353 36.36 -1.34 33.02
CA ASP A 353 35.65 -2.56 33.35
C ASP A 353 34.59 -2.86 32.28
N GLY A 354 34.37 -4.15 32.04
CA GLY A 354 33.40 -4.63 31.09
C GLY A 354 32.89 -6.02 31.45
N GLN A 355 32.04 -6.54 30.59
CA GLN A 355 31.49 -7.90 30.73
C GLN A 355 31.52 -8.63 29.39
N VAL A 356 31.72 -9.94 29.46
CA VAL A 356 31.58 -10.82 28.29
C VAL A 356 30.11 -10.93 27.90
N ILE A 357 29.77 -10.46 26.68
CA ILE A 357 28.41 -10.51 26.17
C ILE A 357 28.20 -11.56 25.09
N TYR A 358 29.28 -12.06 24.51
CA TYR A 358 29.18 -13.06 23.43
C TYR A 358 30.46 -13.86 23.31
N ILE A 359 30.31 -15.17 23.07
CA ILE A 359 31.40 -16.11 22.77
C ILE A 359 31.05 -16.77 21.43
N ALA A 360 31.93 -16.72 20.46
CA ALA A 360 31.69 -17.32 19.16
C ALA A 360 31.60 -18.84 19.24
N SER A 361 30.57 -19.44 18.67
CA SER A 361 30.40 -20.89 18.57
C SER A 361 31.30 -21.56 17.51
N LYS A 362 32.04 -20.75 16.74
CA LYS A 362 32.94 -21.21 15.67
C LYS A 362 34.23 -20.44 15.74
N SER A 363 35.34 -21.15 15.55
CA SER A 363 36.69 -20.55 15.46
C SER A 363 36.84 -19.71 14.21
N GLU A 364 37.63 -18.68 14.29
CA GLU A 364 38.04 -17.88 13.12
C GLU A 364 39.10 -18.64 12.31
N GLN A 365 39.08 -18.44 10.98
CA GLN A 365 40.09 -19.01 10.09
C GLN A 365 41.34 -18.10 10.10
N GLY A 366 42.44 -18.60 10.64
CA GLY A 366 43.70 -17.87 10.74
C GLY A 366 44.87 -18.81 11.01
N SER A 367 45.98 -18.29 11.54
CA SER A 367 47.19 -19.04 11.90
C SER A 367 47.06 -19.95 13.12
N GLY A 368 45.87 -20.10 13.70
CA GLY A 368 45.55 -20.94 14.85
C GLY A 368 44.04 -21.15 15.00
N VAL A 369 43.60 -21.92 16.01
CA VAL A 369 42.22 -22.07 16.41
C VAL A 369 41.93 -21.00 17.46
N ASN A 370 41.43 -19.85 17.00
CA ASN A 370 41.06 -18.73 17.87
C ASN A 370 39.54 -18.57 17.89
N TYR A 371 39.01 -18.23 19.05
CA TYR A 371 37.60 -17.94 19.26
C TYR A 371 37.44 -16.45 19.58
N LYS A 372 36.44 -15.87 18.96
CA LYS A 372 36.07 -14.49 19.19
C LYS A 372 35.21 -14.40 20.45
N VAL A 373 35.61 -13.54 21.37
CA VAL A 373 34.84 -13.11 22.54
C VAL A 373 34.60 -11.61 22.43
N ILE A 374 33.38 -11.18 22.71
CA ILE A 374 33.00 -9.78 22.69
C ILE A 374 32.78 -9.32 24.13
N ILE A 375 33.46 -8.27 24.48
CA ILE A 375 33.39 -7.61 25.78
C ILE A 375 32.72 -6.25 25.59
N GLU A 376 31.61 -6.01 26.28
CA GLU A 376 30.98 -4.69 26.35
C GLU A 376 31.65 -3.87 27.45
N LEU A 377 32.06 -2.66 27.11
CA LEU A 377 32.70 -1.75 28.05
C LEU A 377 31.64 -0.96 28.83
N ASN A 378 31.76 -0.90 30.15
CA ASN A 378 30.80 -0.18 31.01
C ASN A 378 30.87 1.33 30.82
N GLU A 379 32.06 1.87 30.60
CA GLU A 379 32.30 3.29 30.34
C GLU A 379 33.26 3.44 29.17
N ILE A 380 33.07 4.48 28.36
CA ILE A 380 33.93 4.75 27.22
C ILE A 380 34.67 6.06 27.47
N PRO A 381 35.96 6.00 27.81
CA PRO A 381 36.76 7.20 27.96
C PRO A 381 36.88 7.99 26.64
N GLU A 382 36.81 9.32 26.69
CA GLU A 382 36.82 10.20 25.51
C GLU A 382 38.02 9.99 24.56
N LYS A 383 39.12 9.45 25.09
CA LYS A 383 40.35 9.21 24.32
C LYS A 383 40.35 7.86 23.58
N VAL A 384 39.50 6.95 23.95
CA VAL A 384 39.40 5.63 23.27
C VAL A 384 38.82 5.82 21.88
N ARG A 385 39.45 5.21 20.89
CA ARG A 385 39.07 5.31 19.49
C ARG A 385 38.83 3.93 18.88
N TRP A 386 37.95 3.85 17.92
CA TRP A 386 37.78 2.68 17.08
C TRP A 386 39.12 2.25 16.45
N GLY A 387 39.40 0.95 16.48
CA GLY A 387 40.60 0.36 15.93
C GLY A 387 41.82 0.33 16.89
N MET A 388 41.68 0.88 18.11
CA MET A 388 42.73 0.73 19.13
C MET A 388 42.89 -0.73 19.56
N THR A 389 44.14 -1.14 19.79
CA THR A 389 44.47 -2.42 20.41
C THR A 389 44.14 -2.37 21.90
N ALA A 390 43.48 -3.38 22.41
CA ALA A 390 43.13 -3.55 23.79
C ALA A 390 43.68 -4.87 24.33
N PHE A 391 44.10 -4.90 25.60
CA PHE A 391 44.39 -6.07 26.37
C PHE A 391 43.25 -6.31 27.36
N VAL A 392 42.71 -7.49 27.35
CA VAL A 392 41.58 -7.86 28.18
C VAL A 392 41.94 -8.98 29.11
N ASP A 393 41.74 -8.77 30.40
CA ASP A 393 41.86 -9.78 31.45
C ASP A 393 40.46 -10.17 31.90
N ILE A 394 40.07 -11.40 31.62
CA ILE A 394 38.73 -11.94 31.92
C ILE A 394 38.84 -12.79 33.19
N GLU A 395 38.06 -12.44 34.19
CA GLU A 395 37.96 -13.21 35.45
C GLU A 395 37.05 -14.42 35.20
N ILE A 396 37.56 -15.62 35.44
CA ILE A 396 36.80 -16.84 35.27
C ILE A 396 36.50 -17.47 36.64
N GLU A 397 35.29 -18.00 36.82
CA GLU A 397 34.96 -18.77 37.99
C GLU A 397 35.75 -20.10 38.00
N SER A 398 36.29 -20.50 39.15
CA SER A 398 37.14 -21.68 39.34
C SER A 398 36.32 -22.96 39.54
#